data_fb6acbdd32fe74e22182f0b57a947199
#
_entry.id   fb6acbdd32fe74e22182f0b57a947199
#
_cell.length_a   1.000
_cell.length_b   1.000
_cell.length_c   1.000
_cell.angle_alpha   90.00
_cell.angle_beta   90.00
_cell.angle_gamma   90.00
#
_symmetry.space_group_name_H-M   'P 1'
#
loop_
_entity.id
_entity.type
_entity.pdbx_description
1 polymer ?
#
loop_
_entity_poly.entity_id
_entity_poly.type
_entity_poly.pdbx_seq_one_letter_code
_entity_poly.pdbx_strand_id
1 'polypeptide(L)'
;MSVPVTLTLIAYNQENYVREAIESALAQTFSPLEIILSDDCSPDQTFAIMQEMVGSYRGPHRVHARREPVNVGTVQHLINVSRAAQGELVVIAAGDDLSYPDRVTALYEAWAESGAAAMASWHDEIDDHGTMLRKDVSFPQSDVVQKIFAAETHANRNNGVIETVPGFCAAYPRSFWADLPDPPGPLLAEDGFASAMIILRGHKIQRLPRSLIGYRLLDGSLTVRTGGLGVAEIRDRERKINFRARDLVRVMNFTIDQVGREGLDIHPRTMMWFRNARNHGMVTSDFWEIGPVARFVRLFRIRIWDDARFLMPRLFGFRLFAALRRMFKK
;
A
#
# COMPACT_ATOMS: atom_id res chain seq x y z
N MET A 1 15.42 29.23 -1.87
CA MET A 1 14.24 29.02 -1.01
C MET A 1 14.07 27.51 -0.88
N SER A 2 13.86 27.02 0.34
CA SER A 2 13.53 25.61 0.55
C SER A 2 12.18 25.29 -0.10
N VAL A 3 12.06 24.17 -0.77
CA VAL A 3 10.79 23.68 -1.32
C VAL A 3 10.07 22.93 -0.21
N PRO A 4 8.87 23.37 0.25
CA PRO A 4 8.23 22.74 1.41
C PRO A 4 7.66 21.36 1.12
N VAL A 5 7.40 21.04 -0.16
CA VAL A 5 6.74 19.79 -0.57
C VAL A 5 7.51 19.13 -1.72
N THR A 6 7.63 17.82 -1.64
CA THR A 6 8.06 16.96 -2.76
C THR A 6 6.88 16.06 -3.16
N LEU A 7 6.47 16.09 -4.43
CA LEU A 7 5.63 15.07 -5.00
C LEU A 7 6.52 13.97 -5.58
N THR A 8 6.34 12.72 -5.12
CA THR A 8 7.06 11.57 -5.65
C THR A 8 6.11 10.71 -6.46
N LEU A 9 6.39 10.55 -7.75
CA LEU A 9 5.70 9.59 -8.60
C LEU A 9 6.57 8.35 -8.70
N ILE A 10 6.12 7.27 -8.06
CA ILE A 10 6.79 5.96 -8.08
C ILE A 10 6.14 5.06 -9.12
N ALA A 11 6.94 4.33 -9.89
CA ALA A 11 6.44 3.44 -10.93
C ALA A 11 7.28 2.16 -11.07
N TYR A 12 6.61 1.09 -11.49
CA TYR A 12 7.23 -0.16 -11.92
C TYR A 12 6.37 -0.83 -12.98
N ASN A 13 6.92 -1.01 -14.20
CA ASN A 13 6.25 -1.68 -15.33
C ASN A 13 4.91 -1.02 -15.72
N GLN A 14 4.92 0.31 -15.91
CA GLN A 14 3.74 1.14 -16.16
C GLN A 14 3.85 1.99 -17.44
N GLU A 15 4.55 1.51 -18.48
CA GLU A 15 4.78 2.25 -19.73
C GLU A 15 3.49 2.77 -20.39
N ASN A 16 2.35 2.07 -20.19
CA ASN A 16 1.08 2.43 -20.79
C ASN A 16 0.36 3.60 -20.08
N TYR A 17 0.71 3.89 -18.82
CA TYR A 17 -0.01 4.85 -17.96
C TYR A 17 0.86 5.98 -17.44
N VAL A 18 2.17 5.74 -17.32
CA VAL A 18 3.09 6.66 -16.64
C VAL A 18 3.13 8.05 -17.25
N ARG A 19 2.87 8.19 -18.56
CA ARG A 19 2.82 9.50 -19.24
C ARG A 19 1.68 10.36 -18.68
N GLU A 20 0.46 9.83 -18.64
CA GLU A 20 -0.69 10.55 -18.09
C GLU A 20 -0.52 10.87 -16.60
N ALA A 21 0.04 9.93 -15.84
CA ALA A 21 0.34 10.15 -14.43
C ALA A 21 1.34 11.30 -14.23
N ILE A 22 2.40 11.37 -15.05
CA ILE A 22 3.38 12.46 -15.00
C ILE A 22 2.73 13.80 -15.42
N GLU A 23 1.94 13.84 -16.49
CA GLU A 23 1.20 15.03 -16.91
C GLU A 23 0.35 15.58 -15.78
N SER A 24 -0.36 14.72 -15.06
CA SER A 24 -1.17 15.08 -13.89
C SER A 24 -0.33 15.62 -12.71
N ALA A 25 0.86 15.08 -12.50
CA ALA A 25 1.80 15.57 -11.50
C ALA A 25 2.41 16.93 -11.88
N LEU A 26 2.72 17.15 -13.17
CA LEU A 26 3.23 18.40 -13.69
C LEU A 26 2.19 19.53 -13.69
N ALA A 27 0.91 19.18 -13.68
CA ALA A 27 -0.23 20.10 -13.65
C ALA A 27 -0.62 20.59 -12.24
N GLN A 28 0.15 20.24 -11.20
CA GLN A 28 -0.15 20.69 -9.84
C GLN A 28 -0.08 22.21 -9.71
N THR A 29 -1.04 22.78 -9.01
CA THR A 29 -1.14 24.25 -8.80
C THR A 29 -0.26 24.77 -7.68
N PHE A 30 0.19 23.89 -6.78
CA PHE A 30 1.14 24.21 -5.71
C PHE A 30 2.52 24.54 -6.28
N SER A 31 3.05 25.74 -6.00
CA SER A 31 4.35 26.17 -6.53
C SER A 31 5.07 27.06 -5.50
N PRO A 32 6.40 26.90 -5.32
CA PRO A 32 7.28 25.96 -6.04
C PRO A 32 7.12 24.53 -5.52
N LEU A 33 7.24 23.55 -6.41
CA LEU A 33 7.13 22.12 -6.11
C LEU A 33 8.35 21.37 -6.61
N GLU A 34 8.90 20.47 -5.81
CA GLU A 34 9.82 19.45 -6.28
C GLU A 34 9.01 18.23 -6.74
N ILE A 35 9.33 17.71 -7.92
CA ILE A 35 8.72 16.47 -8.45
C ILE A 35 9.82 15.47 -8.74
N ILE A 36 9.75 14.31 -8.08
CA ILE A 36 10.66 13.19 -8.30
C ILE A 36 9.89 12.10 -9.04
N LEU A 37 10.29 11.82 -10.28
CA LEU A 37 9.83 10.67 -11.04
C LEU A 37 10.78 9.51 -10.76
N SER A 38 10.31 8.47 -10.07
CA SER A 38 11.17 7.39 -9.59
C SER A 38 10.72 6.03 -10.11
N ASP A 39 11.61 5.38 -10.86
CA ASP A 39 11.39 4.05 -11.45
C ASP A 39 12.08 2.96 -10.60
N ASP A 40 11.32 1.92 -10.22
CA ASP A 40 11.84 0.77 -9.47
C ASP A 40 12.48 -0.31 -10.39
N CYS A 41 13.34 0.12 -11.31
CA CYS A 41 14.03 -0.74 -12.27
C CYS A 41 13.07 -1.47 -13.23
N SER A 42 12.14 -0.75 -13.85
CA SER A 42 11.20 -1.30 -14.82
C SER A 42 11.89 -1.94 -16.03
N PRO A 43 11.44 -3.11 -16.50
CA PRO A 43 11.97 -3.76 -17.69
C PRO A 43 11.42 -3.16 -19.01
N ASP A 44 10.35 -2.36 -18.93
CA ASP A 44 9.65 -1.72 -20.05
C ASP A 44 10.13 -0.28 -20.31
N GLN A 45 9.35 0.52 -21.07
CA GLN A 45 9.71 1.90 -21.42
C GLN A 45 9.40 2.92 -20.33
N THR A 46 8.94 2.51 -19.13
CA THR A 46 8.54 3.42 -18.03
C THR A 46 9.59 4.49 -17.77
N PHE A 47 10.86 4.10 -17.55
CA PHE A 47 11.93 5.06 -17.25
C PHE A 47 12.30 5.96 -18.44
N ALA A 48 12.28 5.43 -19.67
CA ALA A 48 12.55 6.21 -20.87
C ALA A 48 11.52 7.34 -21.05
N ILE A 49 10.23 7.05 -20.78
CA ILE A 49 9.15 8.03 -20.80
C ILE A 49 9.38 9.11 -19.72
N MET A 50 9.77 8.73 -18.51
CA MET A 50 10.10 9.69 -17.44
C MET A 50 11.23 10.64 -17.87
N GLN A 51 12.28 10.13 -18.47
CA GLN A 51 13.43 10.95 -18.94
C GLN A 51 13.02 11.90 -20.07
N GLU A 52 12.25 11.45 -21.04
CA GLU A 52 11.69 12.27 -22.13
C GLU A 52 10.88 13.45 -21.58
N MET A 53 9.97 13.16 -20.63
CA MET A 53 9.09 14.18 -20.05
C MET A 53 9.84 15.21 -19.21
N VAL A 54 10.85 14.78 -18.43
CA VAL A 54 11.74 15.71 -17.72
C VAL A 54 12.51 16.59 -18.71
N GLY A 55 13.07 16.02 -19.77
CA GLY A 55 13.81 16.75 -20.80
C GLY A 55 12.98 17.81 -21.54
N SER A 56 11.71 17.57 -21.74
CA SER A 56 10.77 18.47 -22.43
C SER A 56 10.09 19.47 -21.49
N TYR A 57 10.09 19.27 -20.17
CA TYR A 57 9.39 20.15 -19.23
C TYR A 57 9.98 21.57 -19.17
N ARG A 58 9.09 22.58 -19.21
CA ARG A 58 9.47 24.01 -19.14
C ARG A 58 8.59 24.79 -18.15
N GLY A 59 7.88 24.09 -17.27
CA GLY A 59 7.01 24.71 -16.26
C GLY A 59 7.75 25.17 -14.99
N PRO A 60 7.02 25.57 -13.95
CA PRO A 60 7.58 26.21 -12.75
C PRO A 60 8.18 25.23 -11.74
N HIS A 61 7.98 23.93 -11.88
CA HIS A 61 8.41 22.93 -10.89
C HIS A 61 9.84 22.46 -11.14
N ARG A 62 10.51 22.02 -10.08
CA ARG A 62 11.80 21.34 -10.18
C ARG A 62 11.55 19.85 -10.40
N VAL A 63 11.77 19.38 -11.62
CA VAL A 63 11.46 17.99 -12.00
C VAL A 63 12.75 17.25 -12.30
N HIS A 64 12.90 16.05 -11.75
CA HIS A 64 13.97 15.13 -12.11
C HIS A 64 13.51 13.67 -12.09
N ALA A 65 14.14 12.85 -12.91
CA ALA A 65 13.90 11.42 -12.96
C ALA A 65 15.08 10.67 -12.30
N ARG A 66 14.75 9.61 -11.56
CA ARG A 66 15.72 8.68 -11.01
C ARG A 66 15.26 7.23 -11.23
N ARG A 67 16.20 6.30 -11.17
CA ARG A 67 15.94 4.87 -11.30
C ARG A 67 16.68 4.09 -10.24
N GLU A 68 16.03 3.09 -9.65
CA GLU A 68 16.71 2.13 -8.79
C GLU A 68 17.58 1.18 -9.64
N PRO A 69 18.75 0.73 -9.12
CA PRO A 69 19.62 -0.18 -9.85
C PRO A 69 19.03 -1.60 -10.01
N VAL A 70 18.11 -1.98 -9.12
CA VAL A 70 17.35 -3.23 -9.11
C VAL A 70 15.95 -2.95 -8.58
N ASN A 71 14.99 -3.85 -8.86
CA ASN A 71 13.68 -3.74 -8.22
C ASN A 71 13.80 -4.02 -6.72
N VAL A 72 13.53 -3.00 -5.91
CA VAL A 72 13.67 -3.03 -4.45
C VAL A 72 12.34 -3.20 -3.71
N GLY A 73 11.22 -3.11 -4.42
CA GLY A 73 9.86 -3.16 -3.87
C GLY A 73 9.43 -1.85 -3.23
N THR A 74 8.10 -1.67 -3.07
CA THR A 74 7.47 -0.38 -2.78
C THR A 74 7.98 0.26 -1.49
N VAL A 75 8.15 -0.48 -0.40
CA VAL A 75 8.62 0.07 0.89
C VAL A 75 10.04 0.64 0.78
N GLN A 76 10.99 -0.14 0.24
CA GLN A 76 12.36 0.34 0.06
C GLN A 76 12.42 1.50 -0.94
N HIS A 77 11.62 1.44 -2.00
CA HIS A 77 11.53 2.51 -2.98
C HIS A 77 11.05 3.82 -2.35
N LEU A 78 10.00 3.78 -1.50
CA LEU A 78 9.53 4.94 -0.74
C LEU A 78 10.58 5.48 0.25
N ILE A 79 11.33 4.62 0.91
CA ILE A 79 12.45 5.02 1.77
C ILE A 79 13.50 5.77 0.95
N ASN A 80 13.94 5.20 -0.17
CA ASN A 80 14.99 5.77 -1.02
C ASN A 80 14.56 7.11 -1.62
N VAL A 81 13.33 7.22 -2.13
CA VAL A 81 12.84 8.46 -2.73
C VAL A 81 12.61 9.53 -1.67
N SER A 82 12.16 9.17 -0.47
CA SER A 82 12.00 10.11 0.64
C SER A 82 13.33 10.62 1.17
N ARG A 83 14.38 9.81 1.17
CA ARG A 83 15.75 10.27 1.47
C ARG A 83 16.29 11.24 0.42
N ALA A 84 15.91 11.09 -0.84
CA ALA A 84 16.29 11.99 -1.93
C ALA A 84 15.46 13.28 -1.95
N ALA A 85 14.25 13.27 -1.41
CA ALA A 85 13.34 14.41 -1.37
C ALA A 85 13.91 15.57 -0.53
N GLN A 86 13.63 16.82 -0.96
CA GLN A 86 14.03 18.03 -0.25
C GLN A 86 12.90 18.66 0.54
N GLY A 87 11.63 18.35 0.19
CA GLY A 87 10.45 18.83 0.88
C GLY A 87 10.30 18.20 2.27
N GLU A 88 9.70 18.94 3.19
CA GLU A 88 9.36 18.43 4.53
C GLU A 88 8.16 17.47 4.47
N LEU A 89 7.25 17.69 3.52
CA LEU A 89 6.13 16.83 3.19
C LEU A 89 6.41 16.09 1.89
N VAL A 90 6.18 14.77 1.87
CA VAL A 90 6.25 13.92 0.67
C VAL A 90 4.84 13.47 0.31
N VAL A 91 4.39 13.87 -0.87
CA VAL A 91 3.12 13.42 -1.47
C VAL A 91 3.42 12.25 -2.40
N ILE A 92 2.77 11.11 -2.18
CA ILE A 92 3.01 9.91 -2.97
C ILE A 92 2.01 9.85 -4.13
N ALA A 93 2.50 9.61 -5.34
CA ALA A 93 1.72 9.33 -6.53
C ALA A 93 2.18 8.00 -7.14
N ALA A 94 1.25 7.23 -7.69
CA ALA A 94 1.53 6.01 -8.44
C ALA A 94 1.59 6.32 -9.94
N GLY A 95 2.38 5.55 -10.69
CA GLY A 95 2.59 5.79 -12.12
C GLY A 95 1.43 5.33 -13.02
N ASP A 96 0.34 4.84 -12.45
CA ASP A 96 -0.91 4.47 -13.13
C ASP A 96 -2.12 5.31 -12.72
N ASP A 97 -1.98 6.21 -11.73
CA ASP A 97 -3.05 7.05 -11.20
C ASP A 97 -2.94 8.51 -11.67
N LEU A 98 -4.03 9.26 -11.56
CA LEU A 98 -4.10 10.67 -11.95
C LEU A 98 -4.22 11.56 -10.70
N SER A 99 -3.28 12.48 -10.49
CA SER A 99 -3.36 13.48 -9.41
C SER A 99 -4.20 14.67 -9.86
N TYR A 100 -5.20 15.08 -9.10
CA TYR A 100 -5.95 16.29 -9.42
C TYR A 100 -5.14 17.56 -9.15
N PRO A 101 -5.35 18.67 -9.91
CA PRO A 101 -4.44 19.82 -9.90
C PRO A 101 -4.20 20.46 -8.53
N ASP A 102 -5.16 20.41 -7.62
CA ASP A 102 -5.11 21.00 -6.29
C ASP A 102 -4.69 19.99 -5.18
N ARG A 103 -4.30 18.77 -5.55
CA ARG A 103 -3.99 17.69 -4.60
C ARG A 103 -2.89 18.07 -3.63
N VAL A 104 -1.77 18.58 -4.12
CA VAL A 104 -0.63 18.94 -3.27
C VAL A 104 -0.99 20.09 -2.34
N THR A 105 -1.71 21.10 -2.83
CA THR A 105 -2.18 22.23 -2.00
C THR A 105 -3.02 21.74 -0.84
N ALA A 106 -4.04 20.92 -1.13
CA ALA A 106 -4.96 20.43 -0.11
C ALA A 106 -4.28 19.57 0.96
N LEU A 107 -3.37 18.69 0.54
CA LEU A 107 -2.63 17.81 1.47
C LEU A 107 -1.64 18.62 2.32
N TYR A 108 -0.98 19.63 1.74
CA TYR A 108 -0.06 20.50 2.47
C TYR A 108 -0.79 21.35 3.52
N GLU A 109 -1.91 21.98 3.15
CA GLU A 109 -2.73 22.78 4.07
C GLU A 109 -3.23 21.93 5.26
N ALA A 110 -3.76 20.73 4.96
CA ALA A 110 -4.21 19.79 5.98
C ALA A 110 -3.06 19.35 6.93
N TRP A 111 -1.88 19.14 6.38
CA TRP A 111 -0.70 18.82 7.17
C TRP A 111 -0.24 20.00 8.04
N ALA A 112 -0.16 21.19 7.46
CA ALA A 112 0.26 22.41 8.17
C ALA A 112 -0.67 22.77 9.33
N GLU A 113 -1.98 22.50 9.17
CA GLU A 113 -2.98 22.73 10.20
C GLU A 113 -2.95 21.66 11.32
N SER A 114 -2.84 20.38 10.92
CA SER A 114 -3.02 19.25 11.86
C SER A 114 -1.74 18.74 12.50
N GLY A 115 -0.57 18.89 11.81
CA GLY A 115 0.67 18.23 12.19
C GLY A 115 0.57 16.70 12.16
N ALA A 116 -0.39 16.13 11.40
CA ALA A 116 -0.63 14.69 11.35
C ALA A 116 0.56 13.93 10.76
N ALA A 117 0.76 12.69 11.18
CA ALA A 117 1.80 11.81 10.67
C ALA A 117 1.50 11.25 9.28
N ALA A 118 0.26 11.33 8.83
CA ALA A 118 -0.14 11.07 7.45
C ALA A 118 -1.42 11.83 7.11
N MET A 119 -1.54 12.19 5.85
CA MET A 119 -2.75 12.71 5.22
C MET A 119 -3.23 11.72 4.17
N ALA A 120 -4.53 11.53 4.04
CA ALA A 120 -5.13 10.70 2.99
C ALA A 120 -6.43 11.33 2.49
N SER A 121 -6.62 11.35 1.17
CA SER A 121 -7.86 11.84 0.54
C SER A 121 -8.76 10.69 0.10
N TRP A 122 -10.01 10.99 -0.20
CA TRP A 122 -10.81 10.10 -1.04
C TRP A 122 -10.25 10.05 -2.45
N HIS A 123 -10.79 9.15 -3.26
CA HIS A 123 -10.42 8.99 -4.66
C HIS A 123 -11.66 8.79 -5.53
N ASP A 124 -11.50 9.08 -6.80
CA ASP A 124 -12.42 8.62 -7.83
C ASP A 124 -11.86 7.34 -8.44
N GLU A 125 -12.71 6.42 -8.86
CA GLU A 125 -12.29 5.24 -9.62
C GLU A 125 -12.43 5.52 -11.12
N ILE A 126 -11.38 5.21 -11.87
CA ILE A 126 -11.34 5.34 -13.34
C ILE A 126 -10.98 3.99 -13.97
N ASP A 127 -11.38 3.78 -15.22
CA ASP A 127 -10.98 2.60 -16.00
C ASP A 127 -9.56 2.75 -16.57
N ASP A 128 -9.12 1.76 -17.37
CA ASP A 128 -7.81 1.74 -18.04
C ASP A 128 -7.61 2.90 -19.04
N HIS A 129 -8.70 3.50 -19.52
CA HIS A 129 -8.70 4.67 -20.43
C HIS A 129 -8.88 6.01 -19.71
N GLY A 130 -8.94 6.03 -18.38
CA GLY A 130 -9.17 7.25 -17.59
C GLY A 130 -10.64 7.68 -17.50
N THR A 131 -11.59 6.84 -17.98
CA THR A 131 -13.02 7.15 -17.89
C THR A 131 -13.51 6.99 -16.47
N MET A 132 -14.27 7.95 -15.97
CA MET A 132 -14.84 7.93 -14.62
C MET A 132 -15.82 6.78 -14.43
N LEU A 133 -15.54 5.91 -13.47
CA LEU A 133 -16.41 4.80 -13.06
C LEU A 133 -17.22 5.14 -11.80
N ARG A 134 -16.57 5.71 -10.80
CA ARG A 134 -17.20 6.05 -9.51
C ARG A 134 -16.51 7.24 -8.87
N LYS A 135 -17.30 8.16 -8.28
CA LYS A 135 -16.80 9.36 -7.60
C LYS A 135 -16.82 9.21 -6.08
N ASP A 136 -15.96 10.00 -5.45
CA ASP A 136 -15.93 10.20 -4.00
C ASP A 136 -15.90 8.90 -3.20
N VAL A 137 -15.02 7.98 -3.63
CA VAL A 137 -14.84 6.70 -2.97
C VAL A 137 -13.99 6.91 -1.71
N SER A 138 -14.64 6.71 -0.57
CA SER A 138 -13.94 6.65 0.71
C SER A 138 -13.41 5.24 0.96
N PHE A 139 -12.33 5.14 1.74
CA PHE A 139 -11.85 3.81 2.14
C PHE A 139 -12.78 3.23 3.20
N PRO A 140 -13.27 1.99 2.99
CA PRO A 140 -13.98 1.31 4.05
C PRO A 140 -13.03 1.11 5.23
N GLN A 141 -13.52 1.42 6.41
CA GLN A 141 -12.84 1.02 7.64
C GLN A 141 -12.70 -0.50 7.61
N SER A 142 -11.48 -1.02 7.62
CA SER A 142 -11.27 -2.46 7.63
C SER A 142 -11.76 -3.03 8.94
N ASP A 143 -12.83 -3.84 8.91
CA ASP A 143 -13.35 -4.55 10.10
C ASP A 143 -12.26 -5.36 10.82
N VAL A 144 -11.29 -5.84 10.07
CA VAL A 144 -10.14 -6.59 10.60
C VAL A 144 -9.22 -5.67 11.36
N VAL A 145 -8.81 -4.55 10.76
CA VAL A 145 -7.98 -3.54 11.41
C VAL A 145 -8.71 -2.96 12.62
N GLN A 146 -10.02 -2.68 12.53
CA GLN A 146 -10.83 -2.21 13.67
C GLN A 146 -10.84 -3.19 14.84
N LYS A 147 -11.05 -4.48 14.60
CA LYS A 147 -11.07 -5.50 15.66
C LYS A 147 -9.71 -5.68 16.33
N ILE A 148 -8.64 -5.47 15.58
CA ILE A 148 -7.28 -5.65 16.03
C ILE A 148 -6.82 -4.52 16.93
N PHE A 149 -7.07 -3.30 16.49
CA PHE A 149 -6.66 -2.09 17.18
C PHE A 149 -7.72 -1.56 18.15
N ALA A 150 -8.96 -2.04 18.11
CA ALA A 150 -9.98 -1.68 19.09
C ALA A 150 -9.55 -1.97 20.54
N ALA A 151 -8.65 -2.94 20.74
CA ALA A 151 -8.06 -3.22 22.04
C ALA A 151 -7.05 -2.14 22.48
N GLU A 152 -6.36 -1.49 21.50
CA GLU A 152 -5.38 -0.43 21.78
C GLU A 152 -6.02 0.95 21.90
N THR A 153 -7.04 1.23 21.09
CA THR A 153 -7.72 2.53 21.10
C THR A 153 -8.53 2.78 22.39
N HIS A 154 -8.84 1.75 23.16
CA HIS A 154 -9.34 1.94 24.53
C HIS A 154 -8.30 2.58 25.45
N ALA A 155 -7.02 2.43 25.15
CA ALA A 155 -5.93 3.12 25.86
C ALA A 155 -5.61 4.51 25.28
N ASN A 156 -5.85 4.75 23.99
CA ASN A 156 -5.53 5.99 23.26
C ASN A 156 -6.77 6.65 22.64
N ARG A 157 -7.61 7.24 23.43
CA ARG A 157 -8.54 8.39 23.27
C ARG A 157 -9.00 8.91 21.90
N ASN A 158 -8.92 8.19 20.83
CA ASN A 158 -9.51 8.55 19.53
C ASN A 158 -10.70 7.64 19.26
N ASN A 159 -11.87 8.03 19.68
CA ASN A 159 -13.23 7.57 19.30
C ASN A 159 -13.42 6.25 18.52
N GLY A 160 -12.57 5.24 18.72
CA GLY A 160 -12.75 3.88 18.22
C GLY A 160 -12.65 3.67 16.69
N VAL A 161 -12.23 4.68 15.94
CA VAL A 161 -12.09 4.59 14.48
C VAL A 161 -10.62 4.40 14.12
N ILE A 162 -10.29 3.22 13.62
CA ILE A 162 -8.94 2.93 13.12
C ILE A 162 -8.92 3.21 11.63
N GLU A 163 -8.11 4.16 11.28
CA GLU A 163 -7.95 4.62 9.92
C GLU A 163 -6.72 3.98 9.29
N THR A 164 -6.90 3.38 8.12
CA THR A 164 -5.79 2.95 7.27
C THR A 164 -5.41 4.08 6.31
N VAL A 165 -4.15 4.14 5.93
CA VAL A 165 -3.65 5.08 4.92
C VAL A 165 -3.39 4.30 3.64
N PRO A 166 -4.23 4.42 2.62
CA PRO A 166 -3.94 3.80 1.33
C PRO A 166 -2.76 4.52 0.68
N GLY A 167 -1.77 3.75 0.22
CA GLY A 167 -0.50 4.29 -0.25
C GLY A 167 -0.64 5.30 -1.39
N PHE A 168 -1.48 5.01 -2.37
CA PHE A 168 -1.62 5.82 -3.59
C PHE A 168 -2.24 7.22 -3.37
N CYS A 169 -2.99 7.44 -2.28
CA CYS A 169 -3.62 8.74 -1.99
C CYS A 169 -2.99 9.49 -0.81
N ALA A 170 -1.85 9.03 -0.33
CA ALA A 170 -1.23 9.47 0.91
C ALA A 170 -0.18 10.58 0.73
N ALA A 171 0.03 11.34 1.81
CA ALA A 171 1.20 12.16 2.03
C ALA A 171 1.72 11.95 3.45
N TYR A 172 3.03 12.09 3.63
CA TYR A 172 3.71 11.87 4.91
C TYR A 172 4.77 12.97 5.15
N PRO A 173 5.05 13.36 6.39
CA PRO A 173 6.30 14.02 6.71
C PRO A 173 7.47 13.19 6.15
N ARG A 174 8.45 13.85 5.54
CA ARG A 174 9.59 13.17 4.90
C ARG A 174 10.29 12.18 5.82
N SER A 175 10.46 12.55 7.10
CA SER A 175 11.08 11.72 8.12
C SER A 175 10.37 10.38 8.35
N PHE A 176 9.07 10.30 8.06
CA PHE A 176 8.32 9.04 8.27
C PHE A 176 8.95 7.86 7.52
N TRP A 177 9.36 8.07 6.25
CA TRP A 177 10.01 7.06 5.44
C TRP A 177 11.54 7.19 5.45
N ALA A 178 12.07 8.41 5.39
CA ALA A 178 13.51 8.65 5.25
C ALA A 178 14.33 8.12 6.44
N ASP A 179 13.77 8.15 7.64
CA ASP A 179 14.45 7.73 8.87
C ASP A 179 14.32 6.22 9.15
N LEU A 180 13.54 5.50 8.36
CA LEU A 180 13.44 4.06 8.49
C LEU A 180 14.74 3.37 8.02
N PRO A 181 15.14 2.27 8.69
CA PRO A 181 16.21 1.43 8.17
C PRO A 181 15.74 0.69 6.91
N ASP A 182 16.69 0.22 6.12
CA ASP A 182 16.37 -0.61 4.98
C ASP A 182 15.73 -1.93 5.42
N PRO A 183 14.62 -2.35 4.79
CA PRO A 183 13.99 -3.62 5.09
C PRO A 183 14.88 -4.80 4.63
N PRO A 184 14.71 -5.99 5.21
CA PRO A 184 15.55 -7.15 4.91
C PRO A 184 15.31 -7.77 3.52
N GLY A 185 14.58 -7.08 2.66
CA GLY A 185 14.28 -7.48 1.28
C GLY A 185 13.04 -6.77 0.77
N PRO A 186 12.62 -7.03 -0.48
CA PRO A 186 11.47 -6.35 -1.08
C PRO A 186 10.21 -6.54 -0.25
N LEU A 187 9.54 -5.43 0.11
CA LEU A 187 8.23 -5.36 0.74
C LEU A 187 7.30 -4.55 -0.15
N LEU A 188 6.06 -5.02 -0.34
CA LEU A 188 5.08 -4.41 -1.26
C LEU A 188 3.92 -3.72 -0.54
N ALA A 189 3.50 -4.22 0.64
CA ALA A 189 2.35 -3.67 1.36
C ALA A 189 2.77 -2.45 2.22
N GLU A 190 3.11 -1.35 1.58
CA GLU A 190 3.50 -0.09 2.23
C GLU A 190 2.36 0.51 3.05
N ASP A 191 1.13 0.40 2.57
CA ASP A 191 -0.08 0.88 3.23
C ASP A 191 -0.32 0.17 4.58
N GLY A 192 -0.14 -1.14 4.61
CA GLY A 192 -0.23 -1.96 5.81
C GLY A 192 0.86 -1.60 6.83
N PHE A 193 2.10 -1.44 6.36
CA PHE A 193 3.22 -1.03 7.19
C PHE A 193 3.03 0.38 7.76
N ALA A 194 2.72 1.36 6.91
CA ALA A 194 2.55 2.75 7.30
C ALA A 194 1.41 2.91 8.32
N SER A 195 0.25 2.31 8.03
CA SER A 195 -0.90 2.34 8.94
C SER A 195 -0.56 1.75 10.30
N ALA A 196 0.11 0.60 10.34
CA ALA A 196 0.53 -0.04 11.57
C ALA A 196 1.48 0.86 12.38
N MET A 197 2.52 1.40 11.75
CA MET A 197 3.50 2.25 12.44
C MET A 197 2.90 3.55 12.98
N ILE A 198 2.01 4.20 12.22
CA ILE A 198 1.32 5.42 12.65
C ILE A 198 0.51 5.15 13.92
N ILE A 199 -0.27 4.06 13.91
CA ILE A 199 -1.11 3.67 15.04
C ILE A 199 -0.26 3.30 16.26
N LEU A 200 0.78 2.49 16.07
CA LEU A 200 1.64 2.02 17.15
C LEU A 200 2.45 3.16 17.80
N ARG A 201 2.77 4.20 17.05
CA ARG A 201 3.39 5.43 17.57
C ARG A 201 2.38 6.38 18.21
N GLY A 202 1.09 6.05 18.22
CA GLY A 202 0.01 6.90 18.76
C GLY A 202 -0.26 8.16 17.95
N HIS A 203 0.13 8.17 16.69
CA HIS A 203 -0.03 9.32 15.80
C HIS A 203 -1.42 9.35 15.14
N LYS A 204 -1.75 10.52 14.60
CA LYS A 204 -3.02 10.76 13.89
C LYS A 204 -2.84 10.69 12.38
N ILE A 205 -3.90 10.24 11.71
CA ILE A 205 -4.09 10.35 10.26
C ILE A 205 -5.12 11.45 10.03
N GLN A 206 -4.79 12.42 9.19
CA GLN A 206 -5.73 13.45 8.75
C GLN A 206 -6.39 13.02 7.45
N ARG A 207 -7.71 12.90 7.45
CA ARG A 207 -8.48 12.56 6.25
C ARG A 207 -9.12 13.77 5.62
N LEU A 208 -9.04 13.86 4.30
CA LEU A 208 -9.70 14.85 3.50
C LEU A 208 -10.92 14.20 2.83
N PRO A 209 -12.17 14.63 3.16
CA PRO A 209 -13.39 14.03 2.64
C PRO A 209 -13.71 14.55 1.22
N ARG A 210 -12.72 14.50 0.34
CA ARG A 210 -12.86 14.84 -1.09
C ARG A 210 -11.88 14.05 -1.92
N SER A 211 -12.24 13.76 -3.16
CA SER A 211 -11.37 13.09 -4.11
C SER A 211 -10.28 14.05 -4.63
N LEU A 212 -9.02 13.61 -4.49
CA LEU A 212 -7.84 14.32 -4.98
C LEU A 212 -7.05 13.49 -6.00
N ILE A 213 -7.58 12.32 -6.34
CA ILE A 213 -6.92 11.35 -7.23
C ILE A 213 -7.93 10.56 -8.03
N GLY A 214 -7.62 10.28 -9.28
CA GLY A 214 -8.28 9.26 -10.09
C GLY A 214 -7.50 7.95 -9.96
N TYR A 215 -8.05 7.00 -9.20
CA TYR A 215 -7.47 5.67 -8.99
C TYR A 215 -7.86 4.72 -10.12
N ARG A 216 -6.86 4.20 -10.84
CA ARG A 216 -7.08 3.35 -12.02
C ARG A 216 -7.30 1.90 -11.64
N LEU A 217 -8.45 1.35 -12.06
CA LEU A 217 -8.80 -0.04 -11.87
C LEU A 217 -8.29 -0.86 -13.05
N LEU A 218 -7.16 -1.54 -12.89
CA LEU A 218 -6.54 -2.35 -13.94
C LEU A 218 -6.85 -3.83 -13.76
N ASP A 219 -7.23 -4.50 -14.86
CA ASP A 219 -7.30 -5.95 -14.89
C ASP A 219 -5.92 -6.57 -14.64
N GLY A 220 -5.85 -7.40 -13.62
CA GLY A 220 -4.56 -8.02 -13.23
C GLY A 220 -3.80 -7.30 -12.12
N SER A 221 -4.22 -6.11 -11.68
CA SER A 221 -3.63 -5.45 -10.51
C SER A 221 -3.69 -6.34 -9.26
N LEU A 222 -2.80 -6.11 -8.31
CA LEU A 222 -2.79 -6.86 -7.04
C LEU A 222 -4.09 -6.67 -6.25
N THR A 223 -4.82 -5.59 -6.48
CA THR A 223 -6.02 -5.19 -5.73
C THR A 223 -7.33 -5.63 -6.38
N VAL A 224 -7.37 -5.83 -7.69
CA VAL A 224 -8.60 -6.21 -8.40
C VAL A 224 -9.00 -7.67 -8.13
N ARG A 225 -10.25 -7.86 -7.70
CA ARG A 225 -10.85 -9.19 -7.50
C ARG A 225 -11.34 -9.72 -8.84
N THR A 226 -10.59 -10.63 -9.47
CA THR A 226 -11.10 -11.39 -10.63
C THR A 226 -12.32 -12.20 -10.23
N GLY A 227 -13.46 -11.93 -10.87
CA GLY A 227 -14.76 -12.55 -10.54
C GLY A 227 -14.95 -13.98 -11.09
N GLY A 228 -14.05 -14.47 -11.92
CA GLY A 228 -14.16 -15.74 -12.62
C GLY A 228 -14.12 -16.98 -11.71
N LEU A 229 -14.84 -18.04 -12.12
CA LEU A 229 -14.97 -19.32 -11.42
C LEU A 229 -14.29 -20.49 -12.15
N GLY A 230 -13.54 -20.21 -13.21
CA GLY A 230 -12.74 -21.20 -13.93
C GLY A 230 -11.56 -21.71 -13.07
N VAL A 231 -11.05 -22.90 -13.38
CA VAL A 231 -9.92 -23.49 -12.63
C VAL A 231 -8.66 -22.63 -12.75
N ALA A 232 -8.42 -22.03 -13.93
CA ALA A 232 -7.28 -21.15 -14.17
C ALA A 232 -7.36 -19.88 -13.32
N GLU A 233 -8.52 -19.22 -13.28
CA GLU A 233 -8.80 -18.02 -12.52
C GLU A 233 -8.71 -18.25 -11.01
N ILE A 234 -9.24 -19.38 -10.53
CA ILE A 234 -9.11 -19.77 -9.11
C ILE A 234 -7.63 -20.01 -8.77
N ARG A 235 -6.86 -20.64 -9.68
CA ARG A 235 -5.41 -20.86 -9.45
C ARG A 235 -4.63 -19.57 -9.43
N ASP A 236 -4.91 -18.65 -10.34
CA ASP A 236 -4.28 -17.32 -10.35
C ASP A 236 -4.59 -16.54 -9.06
N ARG A 237 -5.84 -16.54 -8.66
CA ARG A 237 -6.27 -15.94 -7.40
C ARG A 237 -5.56 -16.53 -6.18
N GLU A 238 -5.41 -17.86 -6.11
CA GLU A 238 -4.68 -18.51 -5.01
C GLU A 238 -3.18 -18.16 -5.03
N ARG A 239 -2.57 -18.02 -6.22
CA ARG A 239 -1.19 -17.52 -6.35
C ARG A 239 -1.06 -16.09 -5.80
N LYS A 240 -1.98 -15.19 -6.15
CA LYS A 240 -2.01 -13.81 -5.63
C LYS A 240 -2.21 -13.79 -4.11
N ILE A 241 -3.08 -14.64 -3.55
CA ILE A 241 -3.28 -14.78 -2.11
C ILE A 241 -2.00 -15.27 -1.42
N ASN A 242 -1.33 -16.27 -1.96
CA ASN A 242 -0.08 -16.79 -1.40
C ASN A 242 1.04 -15.74 -1.45
N PHE A 243 1.15 -15.02 -2.56
CA PHE A 243 2.12 -13.95 -2.72
C PHE A 243 1.91 -12.84 -1.67
N ARG A 244 0.66 -12.36 -1.51
CA ARG A 244 0.30 -11.37 -0.48
C ARG A 244 0.54 -11.88 0.94
N ALA A 245 0.30 -13.17 1.19
CA ALA A 245 0.55 -13.76 2.50
C ALA A 245 2.04 -13.79 2.84
N ARG A 246 2.92 -14.04 1.86
CA ARG A 246 4.38 -13.97 2.03
C ARG A 246 4.82 -12.54 2.33
N ASP A 247 4.30 -11.57 1.58
CA ASP A 247 4.60 -10.16 1.80
C ASP A 247 4.12 -9.69 3.18
N LEU A 248 2.89 -10.05 3.57
CA LEU A 248 2.35 -9.76 4.91
C LEU A 248 3.25 -10.27 6.04
N VAL A 249 3.78 -11.49 5.91
CA VAL A 249 4.73 -12.04 6.91
C VAL A 249 5.97 -11.17 7.03
N ARG A 250 6.53 -10.73 5.90
CA ARG A 250 7.71 -9.86 5.87
C ARG A 250 7.40 -8.49 6.48
N VAL A 251 6.28 -7.88 6.10
CA VAL A 251 5.81 -6.60 6.64
C VAL A 251 5.60 -6.70 8.15
N MET A 252 4.95 -7.76 8.64
CA MET A 252 4.75 -7.96 10.08
C MET A 252 6.06 -8.12 10.84
N ASN A 253 7.03 -8.86 10.30
CA ASN A 253 8.35 -8.98 10.91
C ASN A 253 9.05 -7.61 10.95
N PHE A 254 9.06 -6.87 9.85
CA PHE A 254 9.65 -5.54 9.79
C PHE A 254 9.01 -4.58 10.79
N THR A 255 7.67 -4.60 10.90
CA THR A 255 6.93 -3.80 11.90
C THR A 255 7.33 -4.17 13.34
N ILE A 256 7.40 -5.46 13.66
CA ILE A 256 7.80 -5.94 15.00
C ILE A 256 9.24 -5.50 15.32
N ASP A 257 10.12 -5.56 14.34
CA ASP A 257 11.51 -5.12 14.49
C ASP A 257 11.60 -3.61 14.73
N GLN A 258 10.78 -2.79 14.04
CA GLN A 258 10.73 -1.35 14.28
C GLN A 258 10.20 -1.01 15.67
N VAL A 259 9.13 -1.68 16.11
CA VAL A 259 8.61 -1.54 17.48
C VAL A 259 9.72 -1.78 18.52
N GLY A 260 10.51 -2.84 18.33
CA GLY A 260 11.63 -3.14 19.22
C GLY A 260 12.76 -2.10 19.17
N ARG A 261 13.10 -1.60 17.98
CA ARG A 261 14.15 -0.56 17.80
C ARG A 261 13.77 0.78 18.42
N GLU A 262 12.50 1.16 18.28
CA GLU A 262 11.98 2.42 18.80
C GLU A 262 11.61 2.34 20.29
N GLY A 263 11.64 1.15 20.90
CA GLY A 263 11.27 0.94 22.29
C GLY A 263 9.81 1.27 22.58
N LEU A 264 8.92 1.08 21.61
CA LEU A 264 7.50 1.40 21.75
C LEU A 264 6.84 0.45 22.78
N ASP A 265 6.16 1.03 23.78
CA ASP A 265 5.33 0.26 24.71
C ASP A 265 4.02 -0.13 24.07
N ILE A 266 3.98 -1.36 23.55
CA ILE A 266 2.83 -1.90 22.83
C ILE A 266 2.02 -2.83 23.72
N HIS A 267 0.71 -2.60 23.77
CA HIS A 267 -0.18 -3.46 24.56
C HIS A 267 -0.01 -4.93 24.16
N PRO A 268 0.09 -5.88 25.13
CA PRO A 268 0.37 -7.29 24.85
C PRO A 268 -0.61 -7.95 23.86
N ARG A 269 -1.88 -7.54 23.84
CA ARG A 269 -2.88 -8.06 22.88
C ARG A 269 -2.57 -7.66 21.45
N THR A 270 -2.10 -6.44 21.22
CA THR A 270 -1.68 -5.97 19.89
C THR A 270 -0.45 -6.71 19.41
N MET A 271 0.54 -6.86 20.27
CA MET A 271 1.71 -7.66 19.92
C MET A 271 1.34 -9.12 19.64
N MET A 272 0.43 -9.71 20.41
CA MET A 272 -0.10 -11.05 20.17
C MET A 272 -0.80 -11.10 18.80
N TRP A 273 -1.55 -10.06 18.43
CA TRP A 273 -2.19 -9.99 17.11
C TRP A 273 -1.16 -9.95 15.97
N PHE A 274 -0.14 -9.09 16.03
CA PHE A 274 0.93 -9.06 15.03
C PHE A 274 1.57 -10.46 14.87
N ARG A 275 1.84 -11.15 15.96
CA ARG A 275 2.35 -12.52 15.94
C ARG A 275 1.36 -13.50 15.30
N ASN A 276 0.07 -13.37 15.58
CA ASN A 276 -0.96 -14.22 14.98
C ASN A 276 -1.15 -13.95 13.49
N ALA A 277 -1.18 -12.69 13.06
CA ALA A 277 -1.25 -12.30 11.65
C ALA A 277 -0.06 -12.83 10.87
N ARG A 278 1.15 -12.71 11.43
CA ARG A 278 2.36 -13.31 10.87
C ARG A 278 2.25 -14.83 10.74
N ASN A 279 1.78 -15.50 11.79
CA ASN A 279 1.63 -16.97 11.79
C ASN A 279 0.57 -17.41 10.76
N HIS A 280 -0.53 -16.66 10.62
CA HIS A 280 -1.53 -16.89 9.59
C HIS A 280 -0.94 -16.75 8.18
N GLY A 281 -0.18 -15.68 7.95
CA GLY A 281 0.55 -15.47 6.70
C GLY A 281 1.51 -16.63 6.37
N MET A 282 2.28 -17.09 7.36
CA MET A 282 3.21 -18.24 7.21
C MET A 282 2.49 -19.53 6.81
N VAL A 283 1.28 -19.77 7.34
CA VAL A 283 0.49 -20.96 6.95
C VAL A 283 -0.06 -20.82 5.55
N THR A 284 -0.51 -19.61 5.20
CA THR A 284 -1.16 -19.36 3.89
C THR A 284 -0.13 -19.35 2.76
N SER A 285 1.08 -18.87 3.02
CA SER A 285 2.11 -18.64 2.00
C SER A 285 2.59 -19.90 1.26
N ASP A 286 2.68 -21.02 1.97
CA ASP A 286 3.22 -22.29 1.42
C ASP A 286 2.15 -23.39 1.38
N PHE A 287 0.90 -23.03 1.62
CA PHE A 287 -0.16 -24.01 1.88
C PHE A 287 -0.29 -25.08 0.78
N TRP A 288 -0.14 -24.66 -0.48
CA TRP A 288 -0.26 -25.57 -1.63
C TRP A 288 1.05 -26.29 -1.98
N GLU A 289 2.18 -25.84 -1.44
CA GLU A 289 3.52 -26.40 -1.70
C GLU A 289 3.86 -27.55 -0.74
N ILE A 290 3.18 -27.62 0.42
CA ILE A 290 3.38 -28.69 1.41
C ILE A 290 2.40 -29.86 1.25
N GLY A 291 2.83 -31.06 1.64
CA GLY A 291 2.00 -32.27 1.57
C GLY A 291 0.76 -32.20 2.50
N PRO A 292 -0.26 -33.05 2.24
CA PRO A 292 -1.53 -33.00 2.98
C PRO A 292 -1.39 -33.21 4.50
N VAL A 293 -0.46 -34.06 4.93
CA VAL A 293 -0.20 -34.28 6.37
C VAL A 293 0.40 -33.04 7.01
N ALA A 294 1.36 -32.37 6.34
CA ALA A 294 1.96 -31.15 6.85
C ALA A 294 0.94 -29.99 6.88
N ARG A 295 0.01 -29.93 5.91
CA ARG A 295 -1.13 -28.98 5.93
C ARG A 295 -1.98 -29.18 7.18
N PHE A 296 -2.34 -30.44 7.46
CA PHE A 296 -3.15 -30.80 8.61
C PHE A 296 -2.45 -30.42 9.93
N VAL A 297 -1.17 -30.77 10.10
CA VAL A 297 -0.38 -30.43 11.28
C VAL A 297 -0.23 -28.91 11.48
N ARG A 298 -0.02 -28.15 10.39
CA ARG A 298 0.04 -26.68 10.46
C ARG A 298 -1.29 -26.05 10.92
N LEU A 299 -2.42 -26.58 10.47
CA LEU A 299 -3.74 -26.11 10.87
C LEU A 299 -4.02 -26.31 12.35
N PHE A 300 -3.56 -27.43 12.92
CA PHE A 300 -3.68 -27.68 14.37
C PHE A 300 -2.78 -26.80 15.24
N ARG A 301 -1.62 -26.39 14.74
CA ARG A 301 -0.70 -25.49 15.46
C ARG A 301 -1.19 -24.05 15.56
N ILE A 302 -2.13 -23.68 14.70
CA ILE A 302 -2.70 -22.34 14.68
C ILE A 302 -4.10 -22.45 15.25
N ARG A 303 -4.35 -21.85 16.40
CA ARG A 303 -5.67 -21.69 17.02
C ARG A 303 -6.64 -20.86 16.14
N ILE A 304 -6.79 -21.21 14.86
CA ILE A 304 -7.64 -20.50 13.89
C ILE A 304 -8.95 -21.31 13.72
N TRP A 305 -9.65 -21.53 14.81
CA TRP A 305 -11.00 -22.10 14.72
C TRP A 305 -12.02 -21.12 14.17
N ASP A 306 -11.74 -19.81 14.23
CA ASP A 306 -12.64 -18.77 13.73
C ASP A 306 -12.68 -18.67 12.20
N ASP A 307 -11.69 -19.24 11.48
CA ASP A 307 -11.60 -19.26 10.01
C ASP A 307 -11.80 -20.66 9.39
N ALA A 308 -12.48 -21.57 10.07
CA ALA A 308 -12.73 -22.94 9.58
C ALA A 308 -13.36 -22.95 8.16
N ARG A 309 -14.22 -21.97 7.83
CA ARG A 309 -14.79 -21.82 6.49
C ARG A 309 -13.76 -21.52 5.40
N PHE A 310 -12.67 -20.88 5.75
CA PHE A 310 -11.56 -20.56 4.83
C PHE A 310 -10.59 -21.74 4.68
N LEU A 311 -10.39 -22.52 5.74
CA LEU A 311 -9.37 -23.56 5.82
C LEU A 311 -9.89 -24.94 5.41
N MET A 312 -11.12 -25.29 5.77
CA MET A 312 -11.71 -26.62 5.45
C MET A 312 -11.66 -26.95 3.95
N PRO A 313 -12.01 -26.05 3.01
CA PRO A 313 -11.91 -26.37 1.59
C PRO A 313 -10.47 -26.61 1.11
N ARG A 314 -9.48 -26.04 1.77
CA ARG A 314 -8.06 -26.17 1.41
C ARG A 314 -7.40 -27.48 1.86
N LEU A 315 -7.99 -28.15 2.84
CA LEU A 315 -7.47 -29.45 3.34
C LEU A 315 -7.48 -30.56 2.29
N PHE A 316 -8.45 -30.54 1.40
CA PHE A 316 -8.71 -31.65 0.49
C PHE A 316 -8.00 -31.56 -0.87
N GLY A 317 -7.12 -30.59 -1.04
CA GLY A 317 -6.40 -30.37 -2.29
C GLY A 317 -7.12 -29.44 -3.27
N PHE A 318 -6.35 -28.86 -4.20
CA PHE A 318 -6.79 -27.74 -5.04
C PHE A 318 -8.03 -28.08 -5.92
N ARG A 319 -8.12 -29.28 -6.47
CA ARG A 319 -9.24 -29.68 -7.35
C ARG A 319 -10.56 -29.73 -6.59
N LEU A 320 -10.55 -30.34 -5.41
CA LEU A 320 -11.75 -30.41 -4.56
C LEU A 320 -12.09 -29.04 -3.98
N PHE A 321 -11.10 -28.24 -3.57
CA PHE A 321 -11.28 -26.85 -3.18
C PHE A 321 -11.98 -26.02 -4.27
N ALA A 322 -11.53 -26.12 -5.52
CA ALA A 322 -12.14 -25.43 -6.65
C ALA A 322 -13.58 -25.91 -6.93
N ALA A 323 -13.86 -27.21 -6.77
CA ALA A 323 -15.20 -27.77 -6.92
C ALA A 323 -16.16 -27.30 -5.83
N LEU A 324 -15.77 -27.37 -4.56
CA LEU A 324 -16.54 -26.92 -3.42
C LEU A 324 -16.85 -25.41 -3.50
N ARG A 325 -15.87 -24.60 -3.91
CA ARG A 325 -16.06 -23.15 -4.05
C ARG A 325 -17.10 -22.78 -5.11
N ARG A 326 -17.24 -23.57 -6.19
CA ARG A 326 -18.32 -23.40 -7.18
C ARG A 326 -19.69 -23.75 -6.63
N MET A 327 -19.77 -24.74 -5.74
CA MET A 327 -21.04 -25.17 -5.11
C MET A 327 -21.56 -24.17 -4.06
N PHE A 328 -20.68 -23.47 -3.33
CA PHE A 328 -21.05 -22.57 -2.25
C PHE A 328 -21.20 -21.09 -2.69
N LYS A 329 -21.10 -20.79 -3.98
CA LYS A 329 -21.29 -19.44 -4.54
C LYS A 329 -22.65 -19.25 -5.23
N LYS A 330 -23.60 -20.16 -4.97
CA LYS A 330 -25.01 -19.94 -5.36
C LYS A 330 -25.75 -19.19 -4.29
#